data_7556b9c6dca112478d1ea75938518123
#
_entry.id   7556b9c6dca112478d1ea75938518123
#
_cell.length_a   1.000
_cell.length_b   1.000
_cell.length_c   1.000
_cell.angle_alpha   90.00
_cell.angle_beta   90.00
_cell.angle_gamma   90.00
#
_symmetry.space_group_name_H-M   'P 1'
#
loop_
_entity.id
_entity.type
_entity.pdbx_description
1 polymer ?
#
loop_
_entity_poly.entity_id
_entity_poly.type
_entity_poly.pdbx_seq_one_letter_code
_entity_poly.pdbx_strand_id
1 'polypeptide(L)'
;VAHSFPTRRSSDLDAGLTALALFFAYIFAMSGIAQNLEHKFYDLRFEVRGELSMENSEIVIVTIDDQTFASLQRKWPFPREYFAKVLRNLNAAGARLIVVDVEFTEESILNPEDDQRLAEATQDVGNVVYAGKIAIEYGSNDILNRYILDPIDPLLKAGATWGFANVNHDLDGFIRKYILFQFYGGKIYLPLALEAVRVLNKIDNRNIKVYYQDDFFLGPFKIPKYSFDSMLINYFGPTRTFPTYSFASVLDDAEFYLGDDEDTNIFEIHKQSGVFKNKIVLIGVSAEELQDNQFTPFFDYDGKKRKMPGVEMHANALHAILTNNHVRAAPFYIEFITLVLLSVGAMLLSKMKKPHRGIIGLGVIVVVFVTLTFILFICFHIWMQIIPHLVVMIFSFGFHLTHRVFNEQREKGFYRKTFQQYVAQSVVDTMLNSGEIPTFGGERRLLTVLFSDIRSFTTFSEKYKPEFVVKHLSEYLSTMVKIIFRHDGTLDKFVGDEIMALYGAPYYFDNHAERACITALDMLDELRNLKKKWRQKKVEGFQIGIGINTGKMIVGNLGSAQLFDYTVIGDEVNLGARLENANKFYHTNIIISEATYQCVNGRAVARMLDIVRVKGKTKPVRIYEML
;
A
#
# COMPACT_ATOMS: atom_id res chain seq x y z
N VAL A 1 35.34 -22.17 -1.17
CA VAL A 1 33.99 -22.76 -1.26
C VAL A 1 32.98 -21.66 -1.32
N ALA A 2 32.56 -21.30 -2.52
CA ALA A 2 31.39 -20.46 -2.70
C ALA A 2 30.17 -21.30 -2.29
N HIS A 3 29.70 -21.13 -1.07
CA HIS A 3 28.40 -21.63 -0.69
C HIS A 3 27.35 -20.83 -1.47
N SER A 4 26.89 -21.36 -2.59
CA SER A 4 25.63 -21.00 -3.21
C SER A 4 24.54 -21.20 -2.17
N PHE A 5 24.06 -20.11 -1.54
CA PHE A 5 22.83 -20.15 -0.76
C PHE A 5 21.71 -20.67 -1.63
N PRO A 6 20.92 -21.62 -1.18
CA PRO A 6 19.94 -22.28 -2.03
C PRO A 6 18.87 -21.28 -2.48
N THR A 7 18.76 -21.13 -3.79
CA THR A 7 17.77 -20.31 -4.51
C THR A 7 16.30 -20.61 -4.13
N ARG A 8 16.02 -21.77 -3.53
CA ARG A 8 14.70 -22.13 -2.99
C ARG A 8 14.25 -21.27 -1.79
N ARG A 9 15.13 -20.89 -0.89
CA ARG A 9 14.74 -20.09 0.30
C ARG A 9 14.32 -18.64 0.00
N SER A 10 14.82 -18.04 -1.07
CA SER A 10 14.42 -16.67 -1.43
C SER A 10 13.05 -16.62 -2.09
N SER A 11 12.70 -17.61 -2.93
CA SER A 11 11.38 -17.70 -3.57
C SER A 11 10.26 -17.96 -2.58
N ASP A 12 10.50 -18.81 -1.57
CA ASP A 12 9.51 -19.12 -0.53
C ASP A 12 9.23 -17.90 0.35
N LEU A 13 10.25 -17.10 0.62
CA LEU A 13 10.10 -15.87 1.39
C LEU A 13 9.37 -14.77 0.60
N ASP A 14 9.71 -14.62 -0.69
CA ASP A 14 9.00 -13.67 -1.58
C ASP A 14 7.52 -14.04 -1.68
N ALA A 15 7.20 -15.31 -1.83
CA ALA A 15 5.82 -15.80 -1.82
C ALA A 15 5.12 -15.51 -0.47
N GLY A 16 5.82 -15.72 0.65
CA GLY A 16 5.31 -15.41 1.98
C GLY A 16 5.02 -13.92 2.19
N LEU A 17 5.92 -13.03 1.77
CA LEU A 17 5.71 -11.58 1.86
C LEU A 17 4.58 -11.09 0.94
N THR A 18 4.46 -11.67 -0.26
CA THR A 18 3.35 -11.39 -1.18
C THR A 18 2.02 -11.84 -0.57
N ALA A 19 1.95 -13.05 0.01
CA ALA A 19 0.75 -13.55 0.69
C ALA A 19 0.37 -12.66 1.89
N LEU A 20 1.36 -12.19 2.64
CA LEU A 20 1.15 -11.26 3.76
C LEU A 20 0.59 -9.92 3.28
N ALA A 21 1.07 -9.39 2.15
CA ALA A 21 0.54 -8.17 1.56
C ALA A 21 -0.92 -8.33 1.11
N LEU A 22 -1.26 -9.45 0.48
CA LEU A 22 -2.64 -9.80 0.11
C LEU A 22 -3.55 -9.92 1.34
N PHE A 23 -3.06 -10.54 2.40
CA PHE A 23 -3.80 -10.67 3.66
C PHE A 23 -4.11 -9.31 4.30
N PHE A 24 -3.11 -8.43 4.39
CA PHE A 24 -3.34 -7.08 4.93
C PHE A 24 -4.25 -6.24 4.04
N ALA A 25 -4.12 -6.36 2.72
CA ALA A 25 -5.01 -5.68 1.78
C ALA A 25 -6.47 -6.15 1.95
N TYR A 26 -6.68 -7.45 2.16
CA TYR A 26 -8.00 -8.03 2.42
C TYR A 26 -8.60 -7.50 3.73
N ILE A 27 -7.83 -7.51 4.83
CA ILE A 27 -8.29 -6.95 6.13
C ILE A 27 -8.63 -5.47 5.98
N PHE A 28 -7.77 -4.70 5.31
CA PHE A 28 -8.02 -3.28 5.11
C PHE A 28 -9.28 -3.03 4.26
N ALA A 29 -9.49 -3.82 3.20
CA ALA A 29 -10.67 -3.71 2.35
C ALA A 29 -11.99 -3.92 3.11
N MET A 30 -11.98 -4.71 4.19
CA MET A 30 -13.14 -4.90 5.07
C MET A 30 -13.40 -3.72 6.01
N SER A 31 -12.46 -2.78 6.13
CA SER A 31 -12.64 -1.62 7.01
C SER A 31 -13.61 -0.60 6.41
N GLY A 32 -14.39 0.08 7.27
CA GLY A 32 -15.26 1.17 6.85
C GLY A 32 -14.52 2.32 6.15
N ILE A 33 -13.23 2.54 6.49
CA ILE A 33 -12.40 3.55 5.81
C ILE A 33 -12.17 3.19 4.35
N ALA A 34 -11.81 1.93 4.07
CA ALA A 34 -11.58 1.46 2.71
C ALA A 34 -12.87 1.51 1.87
N GLN A 35 -13.99 1.09 2.47
CA GLN A 35 -15.30 1.13 1.81
C GLN A 35 -15.71 2.57 1.47
N ASN A 36 -15.57 3.51 2.40
CA ASN A 36 -15.85 4.92 2.15
C ASN A 36 -14.98 5.52 1.05
N LEU A 37 -13.69 5.17 1.00
CA LEU A 37 -12.79 5.60 -0.07
C LEU A 37 -13.20 5.00 -1.41
N GLU A 38 -13.55 3.70 -1.44
CA GLU A 38 -14.01 3.04 -2.66
C GLU A 38 -15.31 3.65 -3.18
N HIS A 39 -16.26 4.01 -2.30
CA HIS A 39 -17.49 4.70 -2.66
C HIS A 39 -17.21 6.05 -3.31
N LYS A 40 -16.25 6.83 -2.79
CA LYS A 40 -15.84 8.10 -3.42
C LYS A 40 -15.25 7.89 -4.81
N PHE A 41 -14.42 6.86 -5.01
CA PHE A 41 -13.93 6.51 -6.34
C PHE A 41 -15.03 5.99 -7.26
N TYR A 42 -16.05 5.32 -6.71
CA TYR A 42 -17.23 4.91 -7.47
C TYR A 42 -17.99 6.14 -7.98
N ASP A 43 -18.29 7.09 -7.10
CA ASP A 43 -19.02 8.32 -7.46
C ASP A 43 -18.22 9.18 -8.45
N LEU A 44 -16.93 9.32 -8.24
CA LEU A 44 -16.03 10.06 -9.14
C LEU A 44 -16.05 9.51 -10.58
N ARG A 45 -16.32 8.22 -10.78
CA ARG A 45 -16.45 7.65 -12.13
C ARG A 45 -17.67 8.19 -12.86
N PHE A 46 -18.78 8.42 -12.17
CA PHE A 46 -19.97 9.04 -12.76
C PHE A 46 -19.72 10.50 -13.09
N GLU A 47 -19.06 11.22 -12.19
CA GLU A 47 -18.68 12.63 -12.41
C GLU A 47 -17.77 12.76 -13.63
N VAL A 48 -16.73 11.92 -13.75
CA VAL A 48 -15.81 11.92 -14.91
C VAL A 48 -16.48 11.48 -16.20
N ARG A 49 -17.43 10.52 -16.13
CA ARG A 49 -18.21 10.10 -17.29
C ARG A 49 -19.12 11.23 -17.80
N GLY A 50 -19.65 12.02 -16.87
CA GLY A 50 -20.59 13.08 -17.16
C GLY A 50 -22.03 12.60 -17.41
N GLU A 51 -22.86 13.56 -17.77
CA GLU A 51 -24.27 13.37 -18.10
C GLU A 51 -24.45 12.73 -19.48
N LEU A 52 -25.39 11.80 -19.57
CA LEU A 52 -25.83 11.17 -20.81
C LEU A 52 -27.19 11.77 -21.19
N SER A 53 -27.32 12.26 -22.43
CA SER A 53 -28.57 12.89 -22.87
C SER A 53 -29.73 11.91 -22.83
N MET A 54 -30.82 12.30 -22.15
CA MET A 54 -32.07 11.55 -22.04
C MET A 54 -33.24 12.23 -22.73
N GLU A 55 -33.01 13.21 -23.57
CA GLU A 55 -34.05 13.98 -24.31
C GLU A 55 -34.99 13.04 -25.10
N ASN A 56 -34.45 11.99 -25.69
CA ASN A 56 -35.22 10.99 -26.45
C ASN A 56 -35.62 9.76 -25.61
N SER A 57 -35.52 9.83 -24.29
CA SER A 57 -35.91 8.71 -23.41
C SER A 57 -37.37 8.30 -23.63
N GLU A 58 -37.65 7.01 -23.48
CA GLU A 58 -39.01 6.50 -23.36
C GLU A 58 -39.67 6.87 -22.03
N ILE A 59 -38.90 7.39 -21.08
CA ILE A 59 -39.33 7.75 -19.73
C ILE A 59 -39.46 9.27 -19.64
N VAL A 60 -40.57 9.72 -19.08
CA VAL A 60 -40.88 11.10 -18.75
C VAL A 60 -41.30 11.18 -17.31
N ILE A 61 -40.91 12.25 -16.62
CA ILE A 61 -41.28 12.46 -15.21
C ILE A 61 -42.29 13.59 -15.12
N VAL A 62 -43.35 13.34 -14.35
CA VAL A 62 -44.31 14.38 -13.93
C VAL A 62 -44.10 14.57 -12.43
N THR A 63 -43.65 15.76 -12.05
CA THR A 63 -43.18 15.98 -10.68
C THR A 63 -44.10 16.93 -9.91
N ILE A 64 -44.40 16.56 -8.67
CA ILE A 64 -45.00 17.43 -7.66
C ILE A 64 -43.85 18.31 -7.12
N ASP A 65 -43.67 19.45 -7.74
CA ASP A 65 -42.59 20.42 -7.49
C ASP A 65 -43.11 21.71 -6.81
N ASP A 66 -42.20 22.63 -6.53
CA ASP A 66 -42.55 23.92 -5.91
C ASP A 66 -43.53 24.75 -6.80
N GLN A 67 -43.45 24.58 -8.11
CA GLN A 67 -44.41 25.21 -9.04
C GLN A 67 -45.80 24.63 -8.84
N THR A 68 -45.94 23.34 -8.62
CA THR A 68 -47.22 22.68 -8.27
C THR A 68 -47.85 23.29 -7.02
N PHE A 69 -47.07 23.47 -5.96
CA PHE A 69 -47.54 24.10 -4.72
C PHE A 69 -47.96 25.56 -4.92
N ALA A 70 -47.17 26.33 -5.69
CA ALA A 70 -47.45 27.71 -5.99
C ALA A 70 -48.75 27.86 -6.82
N SER A 71 -48.94 27.03 -7.85
CA SER A 71 -50.12 27.06 -8.70
C SER A 71 -51.41 26.57 -8.03
N LEU A 72 -51.31 25.50 -7.25
CA LEU A 72 -52.49 24.95 -6.57
C LEU A 72 -52.86 25.68 -5.27
N GLN A 73 -51.93 26.42 -4.68
CA GLN A 73 -52.08 27.13 -3.39
C GLN A 73 -52.67 26.26 -2.29
N ARG A 74 -52.33 24.97 -2.28
CA ARG A 74 -52.83 23.95 -1.35
C ARG A 74 -51.66 23.26 -0.67
N LYS A 75 -51.95 22.78 0.56
CA LYS A 75 -50.99 21.97 1.33
C LYS A 75 -51.08 20.50 0.95
N TRP A 76 -49.98 19.80 1.05
CA TRP A 76 -49.95 18.34 0.96
C TRP A 76 -50.64 17.68 2.17
N PRO A 77 -51.35 16.55 2.00
CA PRO A 77 -51.57 15.81 0.75
C PRO A 77 -52.64 16.48 -0.14
N PHE A 78 -52.47 16.38 -1.46
CA PHE A 78 -53.47 16.85 -2.41
C PHE A 78 -54.66 15.91 -2.50
N PRO A 79 -55.87 16.42 -2.87
CA PRO A 79 -57.05 15.60 -3.15
C PRO A 79 -56.70 14.51 -4.19
N ARG A 80 -57.18 13.30 -3.96
CA ARG A 80 -56.94 12.17 -4.90
C ARG A 80 -57.61 12.38 -6.24
N GLU A 81 -58.65 13.16 -6.30
CA GLU A 81 -59.28 13.59 -7.56
C GLU A 81 -58.28 14.28 -8.53
N TYR A 82 -57.24 15.00 -8.02
CA TYR A 82 -56.22 15.58 -8.86
C TYR A 82 -55.37 14.51 -9.53
N PHE A 83 -55.00 13.48 -8.79
CA PHE A 83 -54.32 12.32 -9.36
C PHE A 83 -55.21 11.59 -10.36
N ALA A 84 -56.51 11.39 -10.05
CA ALA A 84 -57.47 10.81 -10.97
C ALA A 84 -57.54 11.57 -12.30
N LYS A 85 -57.55 12.91 -12.24
CA LYS A 85 -57.55 13.78 -13.43
C LYS A 85 -56.23 13.67 -14.22
N VAL A 86 -55.09 13.77 -13.55
CA VAL A 86 -53.76 13.60 -14.17
C VAL A 86 -53.64 12.23 -14.85
N LEU A 87 -54.13 11.14 -14.23
CA LEU A 87 -54.12 9.81 -14.85
C LEU A 87 -54.93 9.82 -16.17
N ARG A 88 -56.16 10.37 -16.17
CA ARG A 88 -56.98 10.47 -17.35
C ARG A 88 -56.35 11.33 -18.44
N ASN A 89 -55.75 12.46 -18.06
CA ASN A 89 -55.03 13.38 -18.97
C ASN A 89 -53.84 12.69 -19.64
N LEU A 90 -52.99 12.02 -18.87
CA LEU A 90 -51.86 11.26 -19.40
C LEU A 90 -52.29 10.13 -20.34
N ASN A 91 -53.37 9.40 -19.97
CA ASN A 91 -53.96 8.40 -20.87
C ASN A 91 -54.48 9.03 -22.18
N ALA A 92 -55.19 10.16 -22.10
CA ALA A 92 -55.67 10.89 -23.26
C ALA A 92 -54.52 11.47 -24.14
N ALA A 93 -53.35 11.73 -23.54
CA ALA A 93 -52.12 12.11 -24.27
C ALA A 93 -51.36 10.88 -24.81
N GLY A 94 -51.84 9.66 -24.59
CA GLY A 94 -51.29 8.44 -25.15
C GLY A 94 -50.10 7.86 -24.36
N ALA A 95 -50.01 8.07 -23.05
CA ALA A 95 -49.03 7.42 -22.20
C ALA A 95 -49.17 5.89 -22.26
N ARG A 96 -48.07 5.15 -22.39
CA ARG A 96 -48.05 3.70 -22.52
C ARG A 96 -48.18 2.99 -21.15
N LEU A 97 -47.60 3.58 -20.11
CA LEU A 97 -47.64 3.14 -18.73
C LEU A 97 -47.54 4.35 -17.83
N ILE A 98 -48.28 4.37 -16.74
CA ILE A 98 -48.18 5.38 -15.70
C ILE A 98 -47.72 4.72 -14.41
N VAL A 99 -46.67 5.22 -13.82
CA VAL A 99 -46.08 4.73 -12.57
C VAL A 99 -46.20 5.84 -11.53
N VAL A 100 -46.87 5.58 -10.44
CA VAL A 100 -47.18 6.57 -9.42
C VAL A 100 -46.34 6.30 -8.18
N ASP A 101 -45.29 7.08 -8.01
CA ASP A 101 -44.37 7.06 -6.87
C ASP A 101 -44.93 7.93 -5.73
N VAL A 102 -46.16 7.65 -5.35
CA VAL A 102 -46.85 8.22 -4.20
C VAL A 102 -47.59 7.10 -3.49
N GLU A 103 -47.41 7.00 -2.18
CA GLU A 103 -48.02 5.95 -1.36
C GLU A 103 -49.51 6.28 -1.08
N PHE A 104 -50.44 5.48 -1.60
CA PHE A 104 -51.86 5.52 -1.28
C PHE A 104 -52.26 4.28 -0.45
N THR A 105 -51.59 4.13 0.71
CA THR A 105 -51.72 2.98 1.61
C THR A 105 -52.74 3.16 2.71
N GLU A 106 -53.27 4.38 2.84
CA GLU A 106 -54.33 4.73 3.83
C GLU A 106 -55.49 5.41 3.11
N GLU A 107 -56.71 5.30 3.65
CA GLU A 107 -57.88 5.99 3.09
C GLU A 107 -57.73 7.51 3.15
N SER A 108 -58.37 8.21 2.22
CA SER A 108 -58.30 9.67 2.14
C SER A 108 -58.85 10.34 3.40
N ILE A 109 -58.03 11.16 4.05
CA ILE A 109 -58.41 11.98 5.19
C ILE A 109 -59.24 13.23 4.79
N LEU A 110 -59.22 13.60 3.48
CA LEU A 110 -59.91 14.77 2.98
C LEU A 110 -61.36 14.49 2.61
N ASN A 111 -61.60 13.41 1.83
CA ASN A 111 -62.90 12.98 1.42
C ASN A 111 -62.87 11.48 1.06
N PRO A 112 -63.74 10.62 1.65
CA PRO A 112 -63.82 9.20 1.30
C PRO A 112 -64.19 8.92 -0.17
N GLU A 113 -64.90 9.82 -0.83
CA GLU A 113 -65.24 9.70 -2.27
C GLU A 113 -64.02 9.86 -3.18
N ASP A 114 -62.94 10.50 -2.70
CA ASP A 114 -61.70 10.71 -3.46
C ASP A 114 -61.06 9.38 -3.82
N ASP A 115 -61.10 8.42 -2.92
CA ASP A 115 -60.58 7.06 -3.13
C ASP A 115 -61.28 6.35 -4.29
N GLN A 116 -62.60 6.50 -4.31
CA GLN A 116 -63.42 5.92 -5.36
C GLN A 116 -63.16 6.57 -6.71
N ARG A 117 -63.01 7.92 -6.76
CA ARG A 117 -62.71 8.65 -8.01
C ARG A 117 -61.33 8.24 -8.56
N LEU A 118 -60.33 8.07 -7.70
CA LEU A 118 -59.02 7.59 -8.11
C LEU A 118 -59.05 6.15 -8.62
N ALA A 119 -59.85 5.28 -7.95
CA ALA A 119 -60.05 3.90 -8.37
C ALA A 119 -60.75 3.80 -9.74
N GLU A 120 -61.78 4.61 -9.98
CA GLU A 120 -62.46 4.70 -11.29
C GLU A 120 -61.48 5.14 -12.39
N ALA A 121 -60.70 6.21 -12.15
CA ALA A 121 -59.68 6.65 -13.11
C ALA A 121 -58.63 5.56 -13.37
N THR A 122 -58.21 4.83 -12.33
CA THR A 122 -57.30 3.69 -12.46
C THR A 122 -57.86 2.58 -13.35
N GLN A 123 -59.12 2.26 -13.17
CA GLN A 123 -59.84 1.26 -14.00
C GLN A 123 -59.95 1.73 -15.46
N ASP A 124 -60.32 2.99 -15.69
CA ASP A 124 -60.44 3.58 -17.02
C ASP A 124 -59.09 3.56 -17.79
N VAL A 125 -58.00 3.83 -17.11
CA VAL A 125 -56.63 3.87 -17.68
C VAL A 125 -56.05 2.48 -17.89
N GLY A 126 -56.23 1.60 -16.93
CA GLY A 126 -55.86 0.17 -16.98
C GLY A 126 -54.35 -0.14 -16.82
N ASN A 127 -53.49 0.75 -17.21
CA ASN A 127 -52.03 0.53 -17.14
C ASN A 127 -51.40 1.47 -16.09
N VAL A 128 -51.67 1.24 -14.81
CA VAL A 128 -51.15 2.04 -13.70
C VAL A 128 -50.44 1.13 -12.68
N VAL A 129 -49.26 1.54 -12.28
CA VAL A 129 -48.47 0.89 -11.21
C VAL A 129 -48.29 1.89 -10.08
N TYR A 130 -48.69 1.51 -8.89
CA TYR A 130 -48.60 2.34 -7.68
C TYR A 130 -47.42 1.95 -6.81
N ALA A 131 -46.90 2.93 -6.06
CA ALA A 131 -45.95 2.68 -4.98
C ALA A 131 -46.66 2.06 -3.77
N GLY A 132 -46.04 1.05 -3.19
CA GLY A 132 -46.33 0.52 -1.87
C GLY A 132 -45.04 0.47 -1.05
N LYS A 133 -45.11 -0.04 0.15
CA LYS A 133 -43.95 -0.09 1.06
C LYS A 133 -43.87 -1.39 1.81
N ILE A 134 -42.67 -1.87 2.02
CA ILE A 134 -42.37 -2.93 2.97
C ILE A 134 -41.78 -2.29 4.22
N ALA A 135 -42.59 -2.10 5.24
CA ALA A 135 -42.16 -1.54 6.51
C ALA A 135 -41.48 -2.63 7.36
N ILE A 136 -40.37 -2.25 7.99
CA ILE A 136 -39.59 -3.14 8.85
C ILE A 136 -39.55 -2.52 10.24
N GLU A 137 -40.07 -3.29 11.21
CA GLU A 137 -39.98 -2.92 12.62
C GLU A 137 -38.74 -3.56 13.23
N TYR A 138 -37.90 -2.75 13.81
CA TYR A 138 -36.65 -3.20 14.45
C TYR A 138 -36.84 -3.31 15.97
N GLY A 139 -36.48 -4.45 16.54
CA GLY A 139 -36.28 -4.62 17.98
C GLY A 139 -34.88 -4.14 18.38
N SER A 140 -34.52 -4.37 19.63
CA SER A 140 -33.21 -3.92 20.16
C SER A 140 -32.01 -4.55 19.43
N ASN A 141 -32.13 -5.71 18.81
CA ASN A 141 -31.06 -6.39 18.09
C ASN A 141 -31.49 -7.12 16.80
N ASP A 142 -32.77 -7.22 16.49
CA ASP A 142 -33.27 -7.99 15.35
C ASP A 142 -34.51 -7.36 14.71
N ILE A 143 -34.83 -7.80 13.48
CA ILE A 143 -36.10 -7.47 12.82
C ILE A 143 -37.25 -8.17 13.58
N LEU A 144 -38.11 -7.36 14.22
CA LEU A 144 -39.27 -7.88 14.94
C LEU A 144 -40.37 -8.32 13.99
N ASN A 145 -40.77 -7.41 13.08
CA ASN A 145 -41.85 -7.66 12.14
C ASN A 145 -41.55 -6.98 10.79
N ARG A 146 -42.19 -7.52 9.76
CA ARG A 146 -42.33 -6.90 8.44
C ARG A 146 -43.77 -6.75 8.12
N TYR A 147 -44.14 -5.59 7.60
CA TYR A 147 -45.53 -5.31 7.17
C TYR A 147 -45.50 -4.89 5.71
N ILE A 148 -46.48 -5.33 4.97
CA ILE A 148 -46.74 -4.83 3.63
C ILE A 148 -47.78 -3.72 3.75
N LEU A 149 -47.42 -2.56 3.23
CA LEU A 149 -48.29 -1.41 3.05
C LEU A 149 -48.57 -1.32 1.55
N ASP A 150 -49.56 -2.05 1.09
CA ASP A 150 -50.02 -2.01 -0.28
C ASP A 150 -51.05 -0.90 -0.49
N PRO A 151 -51.37 -0.53 -1.74
CA PRO A 151 -52.38 0.45 -2.04
C PRO A 151 -53.73 0.03 -1.49
N ILE A 152 -54.56 1.01 -1.16
CA ILE A 152 -55.91 0.79 -0.60
C ILE A 152 -56.76 -0.16 -1.47
N ASP A 153 -57.65 -0.89 -0.83
CA ASP A 153 -58.54 -1.87 -1.44
C ASP A 153 -59.28 -1.37 -2.70
N PRO A 154 -59.83 -0.14 -2.77
CA PRO A 154 -60.49 0.35 -3.98
C PRO A 154 -59.56 0.36 -5.21
N LEU A 155 -58.28 0.73 -5.05
CA LEU A 155 -57.30 0.74 -6.15
C LEU A 155 -56.96 -0.68 -6.61
N LEU A 156 -56.78 -1.61 -5.67
CA LEU A 156 -56.51 -3.02 -5.99
C LEU A 156 -57.69 -3.69 -6.70
N LYS A 157 -58.92 -3.40 -6.28
CA LYS A 157 -60.15 -3.87 -6.95
C LYS A 157 -60.32 -3.24 -8.34
N ALA A 158 -59.83 -2.05 -8.58
CA ALA A 158 -59.81 -1.40 -9.89
C ALA A 158 -58.76 -1.99 -10.84
N GLY A 159 -57.98 -2.98 -10.42
CA GLY A 159 -56.96 -3.63 -11.24
C GLY A 159 -55.56 -2.99 -11.17
N ALA A 160 -55.34 -2.10 -10.21
CA ALA A 160 -53.99 -1.55 -9.97
C ALA A 160 -53.00 -2.65 -9.63
N THR A 161 -51.80 -2.53 -10.19
CA THR A 161 -50.62 -3.27 -9.72
C THR A 161 -49.75 -2.38 -8.85
N TRP A 162 -48.87 -2.96 -8.06
CA TRP A 162 -47.98 -2.15 -7.21
C TRP A 162 -46.63 -2.78 -7.02
N GLY A 163 -45.61 -1.91 -6.83
CA GLY A 163 -44.27 -2.29 -6.43
C GLY A 163 -43.81 -1.48 -5.23
N PHE A 164 -42.91 -2.03 -4.40
CA PHE A 164 -42.41 -1.27 -3.27
C PHE A 164 -41.43 -0.18 -3.70
N ALA A 165 -41.50 1.00 -3.06
CA ALA A 165 -40.63 2.13 -3.30
C ALA A 165 -39.43 2.21 -2.34
N ASN A 166 -39.24 1.19 -1.49
CA ASN A 166 -38.12 1.17 -0.53
C ASN A 166 -36.77 1.28 -1.20
N VAL A 167 -35.89 2.06 -0.59
CA VAL A 167 -34.50 2.25 -1.01
C VAL A 167 -33.54 1.88 0.12
N ASN A 168 -32.37 1.38 -0.23
CA ASN A 168 -31.31 1.09 0.71
C ASN A 168 -30.19 2.13 0.59
N HIS A 169 -29.92 2.81 1.69
CA HIS A 169 -28.78 3.72 1.77
C HIS A 169 -27.52 2.95 2.12
N ASP A 170 -26.41 3.32 1.50
CA ASP A 170 -25.08 2.92 1.96
C ASP A 170 -24.74 3.62 3.29
N LEU A 171 -23.67 3.19 3.96
CA LEU A 171 -23.27 3.74 5.27
C LEU A 171 -23.01 5.26 5.27
N ASP A 172 -22.71 5.83 4.12
CA ASP A 172 -22.49 7.25 3.91
C ASP A 172 -23.78 8.02 3.53
N GLY A 173 -24.93 7.34 3.50
CA GLY A 173 -26.24 7.91 3.17
C GLY A 173 -26.51 8.03 1.67
N PHE A 174 -25.61 7.59 0.81
CA PHE A 174 -25.78 7.60 -0.64
C PHE A 174 -26.57 6.36 -1.11
N ILE A 175 -27.29 6.51 -2.22
CA ILE A 175 -27.98 5.38 -2.88
C ILE A 175 -27.21 5.04 -4.15
N ARG A 176 -26.58 3.85 -4.16
CA ARG A 176 -25.85 3.30 -5.31
C ARG A 176 -26.45 1.99 -5.79
N LYS A 177 -27.35 1.42 -4.98
CA LYS A 177 -27.94 0.10 -5.21
C LYS A 177 -29.45 0.21 -5.31
N TYR A 178 -30.01 -0.62 -6.17
CA TYR A 178 -31.46 -0.77 -6.31
C TYR A 178 -31.86 -2.19 -5.90
N ILE A 179 -32.87 -2.30 -5.04
CA ILE A 179 -33.39 -3.60 -4.58
C ILE A 179 -34.06 -4.27 -5.78
N LEU A 180 -33.85 -5.55 -5.99
CA LEU A 180 -34.42 -6.31 -7.10
C LEU A 180 -35.71 -7.05 -6.70
N PHE A 181 -35.75 -7.53 -5.46
CA PHE A 181 -36.90 -8.26 -4.92
C PHE A 181 -36.84 -8.32 -3.41
N GLN A 182 -37.99 -8.59 -2.80
CA GLN A 182 -38.09 -9.00 -1.40
C GLN A 182 -38.96 -10.23 -1.25
N PHE A 183 -38.60 -11.14 -0.34
CA PHE A 183 -39.42 -12.28 0.03
C PHE A 183 -40.26 -11.96 1.26
N TYR A 184 -41.55 -12.18 1.15
CA TYR A 184 -42.46 -12.08 2.28
C TYR A 184 -43.63 -13.07 2.13
N GLY A 185 -43.97 -13.82 3.21
CA GLY A 185 -45.08 -14.77 3.18
C GLY A 185 -45.00 -15.82 2.06
N GLY A 186 -43.79 -16.21 1.64
CA GLY A 186 -43.58 -17.18 0.55
C GLY A 186 -43.76 -16.60 -0.86
N LYS A 187 -43.99 -15.29 -0.99
CA LYS A 187 -44.13 -14.58 -2.27
C LYS A 187 -42.94 -13.67 -2.52
N ILE A 188 -42.67 -13.40 -3.81
CA ILE A 188 -41.70 -12.43 -4.27
C ILE A 188 -42.44 -11.12 -4.55
N TYR A 189 -41.95 -10.04 -3.95
CA TYR A 189 -42.41 -8.68 -4.23
C TYR A 189 -41.35 -7.95 -5.01
N LEU A 190 -41.74 -7.20 -6.03
CA LEU A 190 -40.87 -6.43 -6.88
C LEU A 190 -40.85 -4.94 -6.48
N PRO A 191 -39.74 -4.24 -6.61
CA PRO A 191 -39.74 -2.79 -6.46
C PRO A 191 -40.42 -2.10 -7.65
N LEU A 192 -40.76 -0.84 -7.46
CA LEU A 192 -41.54 -0.04 -8.38
C LEU A 192 -41.08 -0.10 -9.85
N ALA A 193 -39.76 0.06 -10.10
CA ALA A 193 -39.23 0.01 -11.47
C ALA A 193 -39.33 -1.40 -12.11
N LEU A 194 -39.11 -2.48 -11.34
CA LEU A 194 -39.22 -3.83 -11.88
C LEU A 194 -40.68 -4.22 -12.10
N GLU A 195 -41.60 -3.79 -11.23
CA GLU A 195 -43.04 -4.01 -11.43
C GLU A 195 -43.50 -3.27 -12.69
N ALA A 196 -43.02 -2.04 -12.94
CA ALA A 196 -43.26 -1.32 -14.16
C ALA A 196 -42.79 -2.10 -15.42
N VAL A 197 -41.58 -2.69 -15.37
CA VAL A 197 -41.09 -3.57 -16.45
C VAL A 197 -41.97 -4.80 -16.62
N ARG A 198 -42.44 -5.42 -15.52
CA ARG A 198 -43.29 -6.61 -15.53
C ARG A 198 -44.62 -6.30 -16.21
N VAL A 199 -45.29 -5.23 -15.81
CA VAL A 199 -46.60 -4.81 -16.36
C VAL A 199 -46.45 -4.43 -17.84
N LEU A 200 -45.45 -3.60 -18.18
CA LEU A 200 -45.20 -3.14 -19.54
C LEU A 200 -44.99 -4.28 -20.54
N ASN A 201 -44.29 -5.32 -20.12
CA ASN A 201 -43.97 -6.48 -20.96
C ASN A 201 -44.87 -7.67 -20.71
N LYS A 202 -45.94 -7.53 -19.93
CA LYS A 202 -46.94 -8.59 -19.58
C LYS A 202 -46.26 -9.87 -19.07
N ILE A 203 -45.26 -9.74 -18.21
CA ILE A 203 -44.49 -10.87 -17.68
C ILE A 203 -45.28 -11.52 -16.55
N ASP A 204 -45.49 -12.84 -16.67
CA ASP A 204 -46.12 -13.64 -15.62
C ASP A 204 -45.16 -13.83 -14.44
N ASN A 205 -45.71 -13.85 -13.21
CA ASN A 205 -44.90 -14.05 -11.99
C ASN A 205 -44.11 -15.36 -11.99
N ARG A 206 -44.54 -16.38 -12.72
CA ARG A 206 -43.80 -17.64 -12.92
C ARG A 206 -42.51 -17.48 -13.69
N ASN A 207 -42.35 -16.39 -14.42
CA ASN A 207 -41.13 -16.05 -15.18
C ASN A 207 -40.15 -15.20 -14.39
N ILE A 208 -40.37 -14.98 -13.10
CA ILE A 208 -39.43 -14.36 -12.17
C ILE A 208 -38.53 -15.45 -11.61
N LYS A 209 -37.23 -15.38 -11.89
CA LYS A 209 -36.26 -16.40 -11.42
C LYS A 209 -35.17 -15.76 -10.58
N VAL A 210 -35.08 -16.22 -9.33
CA VAL A 210 -34.08 -15.79 -8.36
C VAL A 210 -33.10 -16.94 -8.12
N TYR A 211 -31.88 -16.80 -8.52
CA TYR A 211 -30.79 -17.74 -8.23
C TYR A 211 -29.86 -17.16 -7.17
N TYR A 212 -29.20 -18.00 -6.37
CA TYR A 212 -28.35 -17.52 -5.29
C TYR A 212 -27.10 -16.77 -5.80
N GLN A 213 -26.42 -17.34 -6.79
CA GLN A 213 -25.14 -16.80 -7.31
C GLN A 213 -25.23 -16.22 -8.72
N ASP A 214 -26.34 -16.43 -9.42
CA ASP A 214 -26.54 -15.95 -10.79
C ASP A 214 -27.30 -14.63 -10.82
N ASP A 215 -27.37 -14.04 -12.03
CA ASP A 215 -28.17 -12.85 -12.30
C ASP A 215 -29.64 -13.06 -11.96
N PHE A 216 -30.34 -11.96 -11.74
CA PHE A 216 -31.80 -11.97 -11.56
C PHE A 216 -32.48 -11.96 -12.93
N PHE A 217 -33.52 -12.77 -13.10
CA PHE A 217 -34.25 -12.84 -14.36
C PHE A 217 -35.70 -12.40 -14.16
N LEU A 218 -36.12 -11.40 -14.94
CA LEU A 218 -37.50 -10.94 -15.05
C LEU A 218 -37.96 -11.17 -16.51
N GLY A 219 -38.54 -12.31 -16.79
CA GLY A 219 -38.88 -12.73 -18.15
C GLY A 219 -37.60 -12.76 -19.04
N PRO A 220 -37.57 -11.96 -20.12
CA PRO A 220 -36.38 -11.87 -21.00
C PRO A 220 -35.26 -11.02 -20.42
N PHE A 221 -35.51 -10.21 -19.40
CA PHE A 221 -34.52 -9.30 -18.83
C PHE A 221 -33.56 -10.04 -17.89
N LYS A 222 -32.27 -9.94 -18.20
CA LYS A 222 -31.20 -10.49 -17.37
C LYS A 222 -30.51 -9.35 -16.63
N ILE A 223 -30.72 -9.25 -15.31
CA ILE A 223 -30.26 -8.15 -14.48
C ILE A 223 -29.10 -8.62 -13.60
N PRO A 224 -27.90 -8.03 -13.74
CA PRO A 224 -26.74 -8.43 -12.95
C PRO A 224 -26.93 -8.05 -11.49
N LYS A 225 -26.70 -9.00 -10.60
CA LYS A 225 -26.72 -8.76 -9.16
C LYS A 225 -25.37 -8.24 -8.68
N TYR A 226 -25.43 -7.29 -7.76
CA TYR A 226 -24.29 -6.85 -6.97
C TYR A 226 -24.26 -7.56 -5.61
N SER A 227 -25.40 -7.62 -4.93
CA SER A 227 -25.63 -8.45 -3.74
C SER A 227 -26.71 -9.48 -4.01
N PHE A 228 -27.10 -10.25 -3.00
CA PHE A 228 -28.15 -11.25 -3.16
C PHE A 228 -29.45 -10.68 -3.76
N ASP A 229 -29.83 -9.50 -3.33
CA ASP A 229 -31.12 -8.86 -3.61
C ASP A 229 -31.03 -7.50 -4.31
N SER A 230 -29.86 -7.08 -4.74
CA SER A 230 -29.67 -5.74 -5.32
C SER A 230 -28.78 -5.72 -6.56
N MET A 231 -29.00 -4.71 -7.42
CA MET A 231 -28.15 -4.32 -8.52
C MET A 231 -27.52 -2.95 -8.27
N LEU A 232 -26.43 -2.62 -8.97
CA LEU A 232 -25.89 -1.26 -9.02
C LEU A 232 -26.71 -0.41 -9.98
N ILE A 233 -27.10 0.80 -9.55
CA ILE A 233 -27.83 1.72 -10.40
C ILE A 233 -26.82 2.37 -11.37
N ASN A 234 -27.16 2.34 -12.66
CA ASN A 234 -26.47 3.20 -13.62
C ASN A 234 -27.20 4.55 -13.67
N TYR A 235 -26.65 5.54 -13.00
CA TYR A 235 -27.17 6.89 -13.04
C TYR A 235 -26.77 7.58 -14.35
N PHE A 236 -27.73 8.11 -15.14
CA PHE A 236 -27.46 8.70 -16.44
C PHE A 236 -27.02 10.16 -16.37
N GLY A 237 -27.28 10.84 -15.25
CA GLY A 237 -26.85 12.22 -15.02
C GLY A 237 -27.34 12.76 -13.67
N PRO A 238 -27.15 14.05 -13.40
CA PRO A 238 -27.65 14.74 -12.21
C PRO A 238 -29.19 14.83 -12.23
N THR A 239 -29.75 15.47 -11.21
CA THR A 239 -31.22 15.71 -11.19
C THR A 239 -31.67 16.50 -12.43
N ARG A 240 -32.85 16.17 -12.94
CA ARG A 240 -33.48 16.71 -14.19
C ARG A 240 -32.78 16.25 -15.47
N THR A 241 -32.12 15.12 -15.46
CA THR A 241 -31.59 14.49 -16.69
C THR A 241 -32.71 13.94 -17.58
N PHE A 242 -33.78 13.42 -16.99
CA PHE A 242 -34.97 13.01 -17.76
C PHE A 242 -35.89 14.17 -18.07
N PRO A 243 -36.66 14.13 -19.23
CA PRO A 243 -37.70 15.11 -19.52
C PRO A 243 -38.68 15.17 -18.35
N THR A 244 -38.83 16.36 -17.78
CA THR A 244 -39.62 16.56 -16.54
C THR A 244 -40.63 17.67 -16.73
N TYR A 245 -41.87 17.42 -16.32
CA TYR A 245 -42.98 18.34 -16.36
C TYR A 245 -43.59 18.50 -14.97
N SER A 246 -44.12 19.71 -14.69
CA SER A 246 -44.81 19.95 -13.42
C SER A 246 -46.15 19.20 -13.38
N PHE A 247 -46.54 18.63 -12.24
CA PHE A 247 -47.83 18.02 -12.03
C PHE A 247 -48.99 18.98 -12.28
N ALA A 248 -48.85 20.24 -11.87
CA ALA A 248 -49.81 21.29 -12.14
C ALA A 248 -50.03 21.49 -13.66
N SER A 249 -49.00 21.45 -14.49
CA SER A 249 -49.10 21.64 -15.94
C SER A 249 -49.81 20.47 -16.65
N VAL A 250 -49.86 19.28 -16.03
CA VAL A 250 -50.59 18.13 -16.54
C VAL A 250 -52.05 18.13 -16.03
N LEU A 251 -52.27 18.74 -14.88
CA LEU A 251 -53.59 18.90 -14.29
C LEU A 251 -54.41 20.02 -15.00
N ASP A 252 -53.75 21.04 -15.53
CA ASP A 252 -54.29 22.24 -16.13
C ASP A 252 -54.87 21.96 -17.54
N ASP A 253 -56.14 21.66 -17.59
CA ASP A 253 -56.91 21.43 -18.83
C ASP A 253 -58.17 22.26 -18.87
N ALA A 254 -59.00 22.11 -19.89
CA ALA A 254 -60.21 22.90 -20.09
C ALA A 254 -61.28 22.78 -18.94
N GLU A 255 -61.13 21.81 -18.04
CA GLU A 255 -62.04 21.60 -16.93
C GLU A 255 -61.41 21.99 -15.57
N PHE A 256 -60.10 22.17 -15.52
CA PHE A 256 -59.36 22.50 -14.31
C PHE A 256 -58.47 23.73 -14.50
N TYR A 257 -58.95 24.87 -14.05
CA TYR A 257 -58.29 26.17 -14.20
C TYR A 257 -57.35 26.48 -13.01
N LEU A 258 -56.10 26.86 -13.28
CA LEU A 258 -55.09 27.20 -12.28
C LEU A 258 -55.10 28.65 -11.82
N GLY A 259 -55.96 29.53 -12.41
CA GLY A 259 -56.15 30.91 -11.97
C GLY A 259 -55.22 31.91 -12.64
N ASP A 260 -54.57 31.58 -13.75
CA ASP A 260 -53.77 32.49 -14.53
C ASP A 260 -54.64 33.51 -15.29
N ASP A 261 -54.13 34.74 -15.54
CA ASP A 261 -54.87 35.82 -16.22
C ASP A 261 -55.32 35.48 -17.66
N GLU A 262 -54.65 34.51 -18.29
CA GLU A 262 -55.03 33.91 -19.57
C GLU A 262 -55.23 32.39 -19.35
N ASP A 263 -56.42 31.88 -19.57
CA ASP A 263 -56.73 30.44 -19.49
C ASP A 263 -55.97 29.65 -20.57
N THR A 264 -54.71 29.30 -20.28
CA THR A 264 -53.75 28.75 -21.25
C THR A 264 -53.72 27.23 -21.21
N ASN A 265 -54.69 26.48 -20.91
CA ASN A 265 -54.79 24.99 -20.97
C ASN A 265 -53.43 24.30 -21.28
N ILE A 266 -52.49 24.31 -20.36
CA ILE A 266 -51.09 23.89 -20.59
C ILE A 266 -51.05 22.38 -20.94
N PHE A 267 -51.92 21.58 -20.39
CA PHE A 267 -52.02 20.17 -20.73
C PHE A 267 -52.33 19.95 -22.22
N GLU A 268 -53.19 20.75 -22.83
CA GLU A 268 -53.54 20.58 -24.25
C GLU A 268 -52.32 20.87 -25.13
N ILE A 269 -51.48 21.83 -24.76
CA ILE A 269 -50.19 22.11 -25.44
C ILE A 269 -49.26 20.89 -25.34
N HIS A 270 -49.13 20.26 -24.16
CA HIS A 270 -48.36 19.05 -23.97
C HIS A 270 -48.90 17.88 -24.81
N LYS A 271 -50.21 17.70 -24.87
CA LYS A 271 -50.84 16.66 -25.65
C LYS A 271 -50.64 16.85 -27.16
N GLN A 272 -50.76 18.06 -27.67
CA GLN A 272 -50.52 18.39 -29.08
C GLN A 272 -49.07 18.21 -29.48
N SER A 273 -48.12 18.58 -28.61
CA SER A 273 -46.67 18.36 -28.82
C SER A 273 -46.28 16.87 -28.71
N GLY A 274 -47.14 16.01 -28.21
CA GLY A 274 -46.92 14.58 -28.14
C GLY A 274 -45.87 14.13 -27.14
N VAL A 275 -45.55 14.95 -26.16
CA VAL A 275 -44.45 14.66 -25.17
C VAL A 275 -44.71 13.42 -24.32
N PHE A 276 -45.96 13.03 -24.11
CA PHE A 276 -46.35 11.83 -23.38
C PHE A 276 -46.68 10.65 -24.28
N LYS A 277 -46.78 10.86 -25.59
CA LYS A 277 -47.25 9.81 -26.52
C LYS A 277 -46.27 8.63 -26.56
N ASN A 278 -46.76 7.44 -26.25
CA ASN A 278 -46.03 6.19 -26.18
C ASN A 278 -44.89 6.19 -25.14
N LYS A 279 -44.97 7.07 -24.14
CA LYS A 279 -43.98 7.18 -23.07
C LYS A 279 -44.40 6.41 -21.82
N ILE A 280 -43.46 6.05 -20.99
CA ILE A 280 -43.64 5.62 -19.63
C ILE A 280 -43.54 6.88 -18.76
N VAL A 281 -44.61 7.20 -18.07
CA VAL A 281 -44.69 8.41 -17.26
C VAL A 281 -44.56 8.04 -15.77
N LEU A 282 -43.55 8.56 -15.09
CA LEU A 282 -43.40 8.43 -13.65
C LEU A 282 -43.96 9.70 -12.98
N ILE A 283 -44.91 9.54 -12.06
CA ILE A 283 -45.41 10.63 -11.23
C ILE A 283 -44.78 10.50 -9.86
N GLY A 284 -44.11 11.56 -9.37
CA GLY A 284 -43.52 11.53 -8.02
C GLY A 284 -43.22 12.92 -7.49
N VAL A 285 -42.55 12.98 -6.36
CA VAL A 285 -42.29 14.20 -5.63
C VAL A 285 -40.89 14.71 -5.93
N SER A 286 -40.73 16.03 -6.11
CA SER A 286 -39.41 16.68 -6.15
C SER A 286 -39.32 17.91 -5.26
N ALA A 287 -40.44 18.41 -4.71
CA ALA A 287 -40.45 19.53 -3.79
C ALA A 287 -39.63 19.22 -2.53
N GLU A 288 -38.77 20.14 -2.12
CA GLU A 288 -37.87 19.94 -0.96
C GLU A 288 -38.64 19.73 0.35
N GLU A 289 -39.82 20.33 0.49
CA GLU A 289 -40.68 20.24 1.67
C GLU A 289 -41.12 18.81 1.98
N LEU A 290 -41.22 17.95 0.97
CA LEU A 290 -41.67 16.54 1.13
C LEU A 290 -40.53 15.56 1.40
N GLN A 291 -39.28 16.04 1.46
CA GLN A 291 -38.07 15.32 1.92
C GLN A 291 -37.77 13.99 1.19
N ASP A 292 -38.27 13.80 -0.03
CA ASP A 292 -37.96 12.63 -0.86
C ASP A 292 -36.75 12.88 -1.79
N ASN A 293 -35.75 13.58 -1.27
CA ASN A 293 -34.53 13.91 -2.01
C ASN A 293 -33.33 13.13 -1.49
N GLN A 294 -32.66 12.37 -2.37
CA GLN A 294 -31.65 11.36 -2.05
C GLN A 294 -30.24 11.79 -2.48
N PHE A 295 -29.23 11.33 -1.76
CA PHE A 295 -27.84 11.45 -2.17
C PHE A 295 -27.50 10.37 -3.20
N THR A 296 -26.99 10.77 -4.36
CA THR A 296 -26.60 9.87 -5.46
C THR A 296 -25.17 10.21 -5.92
N PRO A 297 -24.54 9.38 -6.75
CA PRO A 297 -23.20 9.67 -7.31
C PRO A 297 -23.05 11.01 -8.02
N PHE A 298 -24.15 11.63 -8.45
CA PHE A 298 -24.16 12.98 -9.04
C PHE A 298 -24.48 14.11 -8.06
N PHE A 299 -24.42 13.86 -6.75
CA PHE A 299 -24.72 14.87 -5.74
C PHE A 299 -23.82 16.12 -5.85
N ASP A 300 -22.52 15.94 -6.06
CA ASP A 300 -21.56 17.05 -6.27
C ASP A 300 -21.06 17.01 -7.72
N TYR A 301 -21.83 17.58 -8.62
CA TYR A 301 -21.55 17.58 -10.04
C TYR A 301 -21.47 19.01 -10.58
N ASP A 302 -20.44 19.30 -11.38
CA ASP A 302 -20.17 20.63 -11.96
C ASP A 302 -20.19 21.77 -10.91
N GLY A 303 -19.65 21.47 -9.70
CA GLY A 303 -19.60 22.42 -8.59
C GLY A 303 -20.96 22.74 -7.95
N LYS A 304 -22.02 21.99 -8.28
CA LYS A 304 -23.36 22.16 -7.72
C LYS A 304 -23.76 20.95 -6.92
N LYS A 305 -24.13 21.17 -5.66
CA LYS A 305 -24.60 20.11 -4.76
C LYS A 305 -26.12 20.02 -4.82
N ARG A 306 -26.61 18.95 -5.45
CA ARG A 306 -28.05 18.73 -5.61
C ARG A 306 -28.40 17.29 -5.29
N LYS A 307 -29.40 17.11 -4.46
CA LYS A 307 -30.02 15.80 -4.24
C LYS A 307 -30.91 15.44 -5.42
N MET A 308 -31.12 14.17 -5.64
CA MET A 308 -31.98 13.64 -6.68
C MET A 308 -33.32 13.21 -6.08
N PRO A 309 -34.47 13.56 -6.64
CA PRO A 309 -35.77 13.05 -6.23
C PRO A 309 -35.85 11.53 -6.33
N GLY A 310 -36.58 10.86 -5.41
CA GLY A 310 -36.76 9.42 -5.41
C GLY A 310 -37.31 8.88 -6.72
N VAL A 311 -38.27 9.58 -7.31
CA VAL A 311 -38.85 9.22 -8.62
C VAL A 311 -37.82 9.18 -9.75
N GLU A 312 -36.82 10.08 -9.73
CA GLU A 312 -35.72 10.09 -10.72
C GLU A 312 -34.78 8.91 -10.53
N MET A 313 -34.56 8.47 -9.29
CA MET A 313 -33.81 7.26 -9.00
C MET A 313 -34.51 6.01 -9.57
N HIS A 314 -35.84 5.91 -9.40
CA HIS A 314 -36.64 4.85 -10.02
C HIS A 314 -36.59 4.92 -11.54
N ALA A 315 -36.59 6.10 -12.13
CA ALA A 315 -36.44 6.31 -13.58
C ALA A 315 -35.07 5.82 -14.09
N ASN A 316 -33.97 6.12 -13.38
CA ASN A 316 -32.63 5.60 -13.71
C ASN A 316 -32.58 4.08 -13.69
N ALA A 317 -33.14 3.44 -12.64
CA ALA A 317 -33.20 1.98 -12.52
C ALA A 317 -34.03 1.37 -13.66
N LEU A 318 -35.21 1.93 -13.92
CA LEU A 318 -36.11 1.49 -14.99
C LEU A 318 -35.45 1.59 -16.37
N HIS A 319 -34.83 2.72 -16.67
CA HIS A 319 -34.14 2.92 -17.94
C HIS A 319 -32.97 1.94 -18.13
N ALA A 320 -32.16 1.72 -17.08
CA ALA A 320 -31.05 0.78 -17.12
C ALA A 320 -31.53 -0.66 -17.43
N ILE A 321 -32.69 -1.06 -16.87
CA ILE A 321 -33.26 -2.40 -17.10
C ILE A 321 -33.81 -2.51 -18.54
N LEU A 322 -34.59 -1.54 -19.01
CA LEU A 322 -35.20 -1.56 -20.33
C LEU A 322 -34.17 -1.55 -21.46
N THR A 323 -33.06 -0.81 -21.27
CA THR A 323 -32.00 -0.67 -22.26
C THR A 323 -30.86 -1.69 -22.09
N ASN A 324 -30.95 -2.56 -21.08
CA ASN A 324 -29.89 -3.51 -20.68
C ASN A 324 -28.53 -2.80 -20.42
N ASN A 325 -28.58 -1.58 -19.92
CA ASN A 325 -27.40 -0.73 -19.67
C ASN A 325 -27.07 -0.71 -18.17
N HIS A 326 -26.55 -1.83 -17.68
CA HIS A 326 -26.28 -2.04 -16.26
C HIS A 326 -24.81 -1.79 -15.91
N VAL A 327 -24.57 -1.25 -14.73
CA VAL A 327 -23.25 -1.31 -14.11
C VAL A 327 -23.05 -2.71 -13.50
N ARG A 328 -21.94 -3.36 -13.84
CA ARG A 328 -21.58 -4.69 -13.35
C ARG A 328 -20.31 -4.61 -12.51
N ALA A 329 -20.30 -5.25 -11.35
CA ALA A 329 -19.07 -5.46 -10.63
C ALA A 329 -18.18 -6.46 -11.38
N ALA A 330 -16.86 -6.21 -11.36
CA ALA A 330 -15.93 -7.18 -11.91
C ALA A 330 -16.05 -8.52 -11.17
N PRO A 331 -16.02 -9.66 -11.89
CA PRO A 331 -16.06 -10.97 -11.26
C PRO A 331 -14.92 -11.16 -10.27
N PHE A 332 -15.22 -11.82 -9.14
CA PHE A 332 -14.23 -12.05 -8.08
C PHE A 332 -12.90 -12.65 -8.58
N TYR A 333 -12.96 -13.59 -9.51
CA TYR A 333 -11.73 -14.20 -10.05
C TYR A 333 -10.86 -13.21 -10.84
N ILE A 334 -11.47 -12.23 -11.53
CA ILE A 334 -10.73 -11.15 -12.23
C ILE A 334 -10.08 -10.22 -11.21
N GLU A 335 -10.84 -9.81 -10.17
CA GLU A 335 -10.30 -8.98 -9.09
C GLU A 335 -9.14 -9.67 -8.37
N PHE A 336 -9.28 -10.96 -8.06
CA PHE A 336 -8.23 -11.73 -7.41
C PHE A 336 -6.97 -11.88 -8.28
N ILE A 337 -7.14 -12.20 -9.57
CA ILE A 337 -6.01 -12.32 -10.50
C ILE A 337 -5.27 -10.99 -10.63
N THR A 338 -5.99 -9.88 -10.77
CA THR A 338 -5.38 -8.55 -10.86
C THR A 338 -4.66 -8.14 -9.58
N LEU A 339 -5.22 -8.44 -8.41
CA LEU A 339 -4.55 -8.24 -7.11
C LEU A 339 -3.22 -8.99 -7.05
N VAL A 340 -3.19 -10.26 -7.44
CA VAL A 340 -1.96 -11.07 -7.46
C VAL A 340 -0.95 -10.50 -8.47
N LEU A 341 -1.38 -10.19 -9.69
CA LEU A 341 -0.48 -9.64 -10.73
C LEU A 341 0.14 -8.30 -10.31
N LEU A 342 -0.65 -7.40 -9.72
CA LEU A 342 -0.16 -6.11 -9.24
C LEU A 342 0.76 -6.26 -8.03
N SER A 343 0.48 -7.21 -7.12
CA SER A 343 1.36 -7.54 -6.00
C SER A 343 2.72 -8.06 -6.49
N VAL A 344 2.73 -8.97 -7.45
CA VAL A 344 3.97 -9.48 -8.07
C VAL A 344 4.71 -8.38 -8.83
N GLY A 345 4.00 -7.52 -9.57
CA GLY A 345 4.59 -6.36 -10.23
C GLY A 345 5.28 -5.41 -9.24
N ALA A 346 4.63 -5.09 -8.12
CA ALA A 346 5.19 -4.27 -7.05
C ALA A 346 6.42 -4.93 -6.39
N MET A 347 6.38 -6.26 -6.16
CA MET A 347 7.52 -7.04 -5.70
C MET A 347 8.70 -6.93 -6.68
N LEU A 348 8.49 -7.11 -7.98
CA LEU A 348 9.56 -7.02 -8.98
C LEU A 348 10.19 -5.62 -9.01
N LEU A 349 9.38 -4.57 -8.90
CA LEU A 349 9.85 -3.18 -8.84
C LEU A 349 10.69 -2.91 -7.59
N SER A 350 10.36 -3.50 -6.45
CA SER A 350 11.12 -3.35 -5.19
C SER A 350 12.53 -3.92 -5.30
N LYS A 351 12.78 -4.88 -6.21
CA LYS A 351 14.07 -5.52 -6.46
C LYS A 351 15.00 -4.73 -7.39
N MET A 352 14.54 -3.60 -7.94
CA MET A 352 15.37 -2.77 -8.83
C MET A 352 16.59 -2.22 -8.10
N LYS A 353 17.77 -2.25 -8.75
CA LYS A 353 19.05 -1.79 -8.15
C LYS A 353 18.99 -0.38 -7.55
N LYS A 354 18.23 0.53 -8.18
CA LYS A 354 18.05 1.91 -7.71
C LYS A 354 16.62 2.07 -7.16
N PRO A 355 16.40 2.21 -5.84
CA PRO A 355 15.07 2.26 -5.22
C PRO A 355 14.15 3.33 -5.79
N HIS A 356 14.69 4.51 -6.14
CA HIS A 356 13.87 5.59 -6.73
C HIS A 356 13.23 5.19 -8.07
N ARG A 357 13.89 4.35 -8.89
CA ARG A 357 13.31 3.83 -10.14
C ARG A 357 12.16 2.86 -9.86
N GLY A 358 12.28 2.07 -8.80
CA GLY A 358 11.18 1.20 -8.35
C GLY A 358 9.96 2.01 -7.90
N ILE A 359 10.16 3.10 -7.15
CA ILE A 359 9.08 4.01 -6.72
C ILE A 359 8.41 4.68 -7.93
N ILE A 360 9.19 5.19 -8.88
CA ILE A 360 8.64 5.77 -10.10
C ILE A 360 7.84 4.72 -10.89
N GLY A 361 8.37 3.51 -11.05
CA GLY A 361 7.68 2.40 -11.72
C GLY A 361 6.36 2.04 -11.03
N LEU A 362 6.34 2.01 -9.69
CA LEU A 362 5.12 1.79 -8.92
C LEU A 362 4.09 2.90 -9.18
N GLY A 363 4.51 4.16 -9.18
CA GLY A 363 3.64 5.30 -9.51
C GLY A 363 3.03 5.19 -10.90
N VAL A 364 3.82 4.77 -11.90
CA VAL A 364 3.33 4.55 -13.26
C VAL A 364 2.28 3.43 -13.29
N ILE A 365 2.53 2.28 -12.63
CA ILE A 365 1.55 1.18 -12.57
C ILE A 365 0.26 1.63 -11.90
N VAL A 366 0.34 2.40 -10.80
CA VAL A 366 -0.84 2.96 -10.12
C VAL A 366 -1.66 3.83 -11.07
N VAL A 367 -1.02 4.79 -11.75
CA VAL A 367 -1.71 5.68 -12.69
C VAL A 367 -2.36 4.89 -13.81
N VAL A 368 -1.63 3.95 -14.43
CA VAL A 368 -2.16 3.10 -15.52
C VAL A 368 -3.34 2.26 -15.02
N PHE A 369 -3.23 1.65 -13.85
CA PHE A 369 -4.30 0.83 -13.28
C PHE A 369 -5.57 1.66 -13.00
N VAL A 370 -5.43 2.81 -12.33
CA VAL A 370 -6.56 3.70 -12.04
C VAL A 370 -7.21 4.16 -13.34
N THR A 371 -6.42 4.63 -14.31
CA THR A 371 -6.94 5.07 -15.61
C THR A 371 -7.70 3.93 -16.31
N LEU A 372 -7.16 2.72 -16.29
CA LEU A 372 -7.81 1.54 -16.88
C LEU A 372 -9.16 1.24 -16.21
N THR A 373 -9.26 1.33 -14.87
CA THR A 373 -10.53 1.11 -14.15
C THR A 373 -11.58 2.15 -14.50
N PHE A 374 -11.19 3.41 -14.75
CA PHE A 374 -12.09 4.45 -15.24
C PHE A 374 -12.56 4.17 -16.68
N ILE A 375 -11.66 3.76 -17.57
CA ILE A 375 -12.02 3.38 -18.95
C ILE A 375 -12.99 2.19 -18.95
N LEU A 376 -12.72 1.15 -18.13
CA LEU A 376 -13.61 -0.01 -18.01
C LEU A 376 -15.01 0.41 -17.53
N PHE A 377 -15.11 1.36 -16.61
CA PHE A 377 -16.39 1.85 -16.13
C PHE A 377 -17.11 2.69 -17.19
N ILE A 378 -16.43 3.63 -17.82
CA ILE A 378 -17.04 4.57 -18.78
C ILE A 378 -17.47 3.85 -20.07
N CYS A 379 -16.62 2.98 -20.62
CA CYS A 379 -16.85 2.35 -21.92
C CYS A 379 -17.62 1.02 -21.83
N PHE A 380 -17.45 0.27 -20.72
CA PHE A 380 -18.00 -1.09 -20.59
C PHE A 380 -18.94 -1.26 -19.40
N HIS A 381 -19.14 -0.23 -18.58
CA HIS A 381 -19.94 -0.24 -17.36
C HIS A 381 -19.49 -1.31 -16.35
N ILE A 382 -18.17 -1.60 -16.33
CA ILE A 382 -17.58 -2.55 -15.39
C ILE A 382 -16.93 -1.77 -14.25
N TRP A 383 -17.43 -2.02 -13.05
CA TRP A 383 -16.84 -1.50 -11.82
C TRP A 383 -15.82 -2.49 -11.26
N MET A 384 -14.57 -2.08 -11.20
CA MET A 384 -13.47 -2.77 -10.54
C MET A 384 -13.01 -1.94 -9.34
N GLN A 385 -12.78 -2.59 -8.21
CA GLN A 385 -12.34 -1.91 -6.98
C GLN A 385 -10.93 -1.33 -7.16
N ILE A 386 -10.70 -0.10 -6.65
CA ILE A 386 -9.39 0.57 -6.70
C ILE A 386 -8.62 0.38 -5.40
N ILE A 387 -9.26 0.61 -4.26
CA ILE A 387 -8.61 0.70 -2.97
C ILE A 387 -7.88 -0.59 -2.57
N PRO A 388 -8.45 -1.79 -2.66
CA PRO A 388 -7.74 -3.03 -2.34
C PRO A 388 -6.48 -3.22 -3.19
N HIS A 389 -6.54 -2.85 -4.47
CA HIS A 389 -5.42 -2.97 -5.40
C HIS A 389 -4.29 -1.98 -5.11
N LEU A 390 -4.61 -0.74 -4.74
CA LEU A 390 -3.61 0.24 -4.29
C LEU A 390 -2.92 -0.23 -3.01
N VAL A 391 -3.69 -0.72 -2.06
CA VAL A 391 -3.18 -1.18 -0.77
C VAL A 391 -2.24 -2.38 -0.95
N VAL A 392 -2.62 -3.37 -1.78
CA VAL A 392 -1.75 -4.52 -2.03
C VAL A 392 -0.44 -4.12 -2.69
N MET A 393 -0.47 -3.16 -3.63
CA MET A 393 0.75 -2.65 -4.27
C MET A 393 1.68 -1.97 -3.26
N ILE A 394 1.13 -1.12 -2.37
CA ILE A 394 1.89 -0.41 -1.35
C ILE A 394 2.51 -1.39 -0.36
N PHE A 395 1.73 -2.34 0.18
CA PHE A 395 2.25 -3.32 1.14
C PHE A 395 3.24 -4.28 0.50
N SER A 396 2.96 -4.79 -0.70
CA SER A 396 3.89 -5.69 -1.39
C SER A 396 5.22 -4.99 -1.66
N PHE A 397 5.21 -3.78 -2.22
CA PHE A 397 6.42 -2.99 -2.45
C PHE A 397 7.16 -2.71 -1.14
N GLY A 398 6.46 -2.26 -0.10
CA GLY A 398 7.03 -1.91 1.19
C GLY A 398 7.67 -3.09 1.91
N PHE A 399 7.01 -4.24 1.98
CA PHE A 399 7.54 -5.43 2.64
C PHE A 399 8.81 -5.95 1.95
N HIS A 400 8.78 -6.05 0.62
CA HIS A 400 9.95 -6.52 -0.12
C HIS A 400 11.12 -5.52 -0.08
N LEU A 401 10.84 -4.22 -0.15
CA LEU A 401 11.87 -3.19 -0.02
C LEU A 401 12.51 -3.22 1.37
N THR A 402 11.70 -3.29 2.42
CA THR A 402 12.17 -3.36 3.82
C THR A 402 13.03 -4.61 4.05
N HIS A 403 12.54 -5.77 3.58
CA HIS A 403 13.29 -7.02 3.67
C HIS A 403 14.64 -6.93 2.96
N ARG A 404 14.68 -6.36 1.77
CA ARG A 404 15.91 -6.16 1.00
C ARG A 404 16.90 -5.26 1.74
N VAL A 405 16.45 -4.09 2.23
CA VAL A 405 17.31 -3.15 2.98
C VAL A 405 17.88 -3.82 4.22
N PHE A 406 17.05 -4.60 4.93
CA PHE A 406 17.48 -5.34 6.12
C PHE A 406 18.56 -6.38 5.80
N ASN A 407 18.40 -7.12 4.71
CA ASN A 407 19.39 -8.11 4.27
C ASN A 407 20.71 -7.45 3.83
N GLU A 408 20.65 -6.36 3.06
CA GLU A 408 21.85 -5.61 2.66
C GLU A 408 22.62 -5.08 3.88
N GLN A 409 21.93 -4.59 4.90
CA GLN A 409 22.57 -4.16 6.16
C GLN A 409 23.18 -5.32 6.93
N ARG A 410 22.50 -6.47 6.97
CA ARG A 410 23.00 -7.67 7.65
C ARG A 410 24.26 -8.23 6.99
N GLU A 411 24.30 -8.26 5.68
CA GLU A 411 25.48 -8.68 4.91
C GLU A 411 26.67 -7.73 5.15
N LYS A 412 26.46 -6.43 5.07
CA LYS A 412 27.50 -5.43 5.40
C LYS A 412 28.02 -5.61 6.83
N GLY A 413 27.14 -5.86 7.79
CA GLY A 413 27.52 -6.13 9.17
C GLY A 413 28.35 -7.40 9.34
N PHE A 414 28.04 -8.46 8.57
CA PHE A 414 28.82 -9.70 8.57
C PHE A 414 30.22 -9.49 8.02
N TYR A 415 30.36 -8.86 6.86
CA TYR A 415 31.68 -8.53 6.29
C TYR A 415 32.51 -7.66 7.23
N ARG A 416 31.89 -6.63 7.82
CA ARG A 416 32.56 -5.77 8.81
C ARG A 416 33.13 -6.56 9.98
N LYS A 417 32.36 -7.47 10.60
CA LYS A 417 32.83 -8.31 11.70
C LYS A 417 33.97 -9.25 11.32
N THR A 418 33.94 -9.79 10.12
CA THR A 418 34.99 -10.68 9.64
C THR A 418 36.31 -9.94 9.42
N PHE A 419 36.26 -8.77 8.79
CA PHE A 419 37.47 -7.95 8.57
C PHE A 419 38.05 -7.38 9.87
N GLN A 420 37.24 -7.10 10.87
CA GLN A 420 37.70 -6.63 12.19
C GLN A 420 38.58 -7.64 12.94
N GLN A 421 38.65 -8.90 12.50
CA GLN A 421 39.56 -9.90 13.07
C GLN A 421 41.01 -9.73 12.61
N TYR A 422 41.24 -9.04 11.50
CA TYR A 422 42.56 -8.91 10.86
C TYR A 422 43.08 -7.47 10.90
N VAL A 423 42.20 -6.47 10.96
CA VAL A 423 42.55 -5.06 10.84
C VAL A 423 41.85 -4.23 11.91
N ALA A 424 42.50 -3.14 12.36
CA ALA A 424 41.87 -2.21 13.30
C ALA A 424 40.54 -1.67 12.78
N GLN A 425 39.58 -1.43 13.67
CA GLN A 425 38.20 -1.04 13.31
C GLN A 425 38.13 0.22 12.47
N SER A 426 38.96 1.22 12.78
CA SER A 426 39.07 2.48 12.03
C SER A 426 39.44 2.27 10.55
N VAL A 427 40.29 1.30 10.28
CA VAL A 427 40.73 0.92 8.94
C VAL A 427 39.63 0.25 8.15
N VAL A 428 38.90 -0.70 8.79
CA VAL A 428 37.77 -1.39 8.17
C VAL A 428 36.66 -0.41 7.81
N ASP A 429 36.36 0.54 8.70
CA ASP A 429 35.32 1.54 8.47
C ASP A 429 35.65 2.44 7.26
N THR A 430 36.92 2.81 7.12
CA THR A 430 37.36 3.64 5.99
C THR A 430 37.33 2.85 4.68
N MET A 431 37.77 1.59 4.66
CA MET A 431 37.71 0.73 3.46
C MET A 431 36.27 0.50 2.99
N LEU A 432 35.34 0.30 3.91
CA LEU A 432 33.91 0.11 3.57
C LEU A 432 33.26 1.41 3.05
N ASN A 433 33.75 2.56 3.51
CA ASN A 433 33.23 3.86 3.08
C ASN A 433 33.82 4.34 1.74
N SER A 434 35.08 3.97 1.41
CA SER A 434 35.70 4.31 0.12
C SER A 434 35.10 3.53 -1.06
N GLY A 435 34.55 2.32 -0.80
CA GLY A 435 33.97 1.46 -1.85
C GLY A 435 34.99 0.89 -2.85
N GLU A 436 36.29 1.05 -2.59
CA GLU A 436 37.37 0.55 -3.45
C GLU A 436 37.71 -0.91 -3.09
N ILE A 437 37.77 -1.76 -4.09
CA ILE A 437 38.20 -3.15 -3.95
C ILE A 437 39.74 -3.16 -3.91
N PRO A 438 40.37 -3.84 -2.91
CA PRO A 438 41.83 -3.99 -2.86
C PRO A 438 42.36 -4.63 -4.15
N THR A 439 43.22 -3.92 -4.86
CA THR A 439 43.85 -4.44 -6.07
C THR A 439 45.22 -5.07 -5.74
N PHE A 440 45.66 -6.04 -6.58
CA PHE A 440 46.99 -6.63 -6.49
C PHE A 440 48.06 -5.58 -6.80
N GLY A 441 49.08 -5.50 -5.93
CA GLY A 441 50.20 -4.60 -6.08
C GLY A 441 50.60 -3.95 -4.76
N GLY A 442 51.74 -3.30 -4.77
CA GLY A 442 52.27 -2.59 -3.62
C GLY A 442 52.76 -1.19 -4.00
N GLU A 443 52.70 -0.29 -3.05
CA GLU A 443 53.22 1.07 -3.18
C GLU A 443 54.41 1.33 -2.22
N ARG A 444 55.33 2.18 -2.62
CA ARG A 444 56.44 2.57 -1.74
C ARG A 444 55.98 3.68 -0.79
N ARG A 445 55.97 3.37 0.48
CA ARG A 445 55.47 4.26 1.52
C ARG A 445 56.45 4.37 2.68
N LEU A 446 56.53 5.54 3.34
CA LEU A 446 57.23 5.68 4.63
C LEU A 446 56.31 5.16 5.73
N LEU A 447 56.73 4.14 6.45
CA LEU A 447 55.97 3.53 7.53
C LEU A 447 56.88 2.94 8.60
N THR A 448 56.32 2.51 9.70
CA THR A 448 57.07 1.89 10.80
C THR A 448 56.62 0.44 10.97
N VAL A 449 57.58 -0.46 11.13
CA VAL A 449 57.37 -1.86 11.47
C VAL A 449 57.75 -2.11 12.91
N LEU A 450 56.97 -2.94 13.57
CA LEU A 450 57.22 -3.44 14.92
C LEU A 450 57.29 -4.97 14.85
N PHE A 451 58.38 -5.52 15.35
CA PHE A 451 58.58 -6.94 15.56
C PHE A 451 58.66 -7.21 17.05
N SER A 452 57.97 -8.25 17.52
CA SER A 452 58.02 -8.68 18.92
C SER A 452 58.10 -10.20 19.02
N ASP A 453 59.14 -10.73 19.66
CA ASP A 453 59.39 -12.16 19.80
C ASP A 453 59.50 -12.59 21.27
N ILE A 454 59.07 -13.81 21.60
CA ILE A 454 59.17 -14.34 22.97
C ILE A 454 60.55 -14.95 23.16
N ARG A 455 61.22 -14.52 24.18
CA ARG A 455 62.54 -15.05 24.50
C ARG A 455 62.45 -16.47 25.03
N SER A 456 63.32 -17.35 24.48
CA SER A 456 63.46 -18.74 24.87
C SER A 456 62.13 -19.52 24.79
N PHE A 457 61.27 -19.15 23.80
CA PHE A 457 59.99 -19.85 23.60
C PHE A 457 60.15 -21.32 23.27
N THR A 458 61.20 -21.68 22.50
CA THR A 458 61.52 -23.10 22.23
C THR A 458 61.73 -23.89 23.50
N THR A 459 62.49 -23.38 24.45
CA THR A 459 62.70 -24.04 25.76
C THR A 459 61.42 -24.15 26.57
N PHE A 460 60.55 -23.13 26.50
CA PHE A 460 59.25 -23.16 27.13
C PHE A 460 58.33 -24.21 26.48
N SER A 461 58.32 -24.29 25.15
CA SER A 461 57.48 -25.26 24.41
C SER A 461 57.91 -26.70 24.60
N GLU A 462 59.19 -26.97 24.85
CA GLU A 462 59.70 -28.29 25.19
C GLU A 462 59.37 -28.72 26.63
N LYS A 463 59.21 -27.75 27.53
CA LYS A 463 58.97 -28.01 28.96
C LYS A 463 57.53 -28.36 29.30
N TYR A 464 56.59 -27.86 28.50
CA TYR A 464 55.13 -27.99 28.77
C TYR A 464 54.40 -28.76 27.67
N LYS A 465 53.19 -29.32 28.01
CA LYS A 465 52.35 -30.01 27.03
C LYS A 465 51.83 -29.06 25.95
N PRO A 466 51.69 -29.52 24.71
CA PRO A 466 51.28 -28.66 23.58
C PRO A 466 50.01 -27.84 23.83
N GLU A 467 48.98 -28.44 24.45
CA GLU A 467 47.71 -27.76 24.72
C GLU A 467 47.89 -26.60 25.71
N PHE A 468 48.81 -26.76 26.67
CA PHE A 468 49.15 -25.75 27.64
C PHE A 468 49.91 -24.60 26.97
N VAL A 469 50.88 -24.92 26.10
CA VAL A 469 51.66 -23.96 25.34
C VAL A 469 50.72 -23.12 24.44
N VAL A 470 49.87 -23.77 23.67
CA VAL A 470 48.90 -23.10 22.77
C VAL A 470 47.99 -22.17 23.57
N LYS A 471 47.47 -22.60 24.71
CA LYS A 471 46.58 -21.77 25.54
C LYS A 471 47.28 -20.50 26.04
N HIS A 472 48.54 -20.61 26.54
CA HIS A 472 49.28 -19.48 27.06
C HIS A 472 49.77 -18.54 25.95
N LEU A 473 50.21 -19.10 24.81
CA LEU A 473 50.58 -18.35 23.63
C LEU A 473 49.34 -17.56 23.08
N SER A 474 48.18 -18.22 22.98
CA SER A 474 46.94 -17.56 22.52
C SER A 474 46.50 -16.43 23.47
N GLU A 475 46.65 -16.58 24.79
CA GLU A 475 46.35 -15.52 25.76
C GLU A 475 47.30 -14.35 25.58
N TYR A 476 48.63 -14.60 25.39
CA TYR A 476 49.62 -13.60 25.09
C TYR A 476 49.33 -12.88 23.79
N LEU A 477 49.23 -13.61 22.68
CA LEU A 477 49.02 -13.03 21.36
C LEU A 477 47.74 -12.19 21.33
N SER A 478 46.64 -12.69 21.89
CA SER A 478 45.38 -11.94 21.95
C SER A 478 45.47 -10.65 22.75
N THR A 479 46.32 -10.61 23.78
CA THR A 479 46.53 -9.43 24.61
C THR A 479 47.37 -8.39 23.83
N MET A 480 48.45 -8.85 23.20
CA MET A 480 49.37 -7.96 22.44
C MET A 480 48.67 -7.37 21.22
N VAL A 481 47.88 -8.14 20.49
CA VAL A 481 47.12 -7.65 19.34
C VAL A 481 46.09 -6.59 19.74
N LYS A 482 45.46 -6.71 20.89
CA LYS A 482 44.54 -5.66 21.40
C LYS A 482 45.27 -4.33 21.62
N ILE A 483 46.52 -4.37 22.05
CA ILE A 483 47.35 -3.17 22.25
C ILE A 483 47.74 -2.55 20.89
N ILE A 484 48.15 -3.40 19.93
CA ILE A 484 48.49 -2.96 18.57
C ILE A 484 47.27 -2.22 17.97
N PHE A 485 46.06 -2.81 18.05
CA PHE A 485 44.83 -2.20 17.51
C PHE A 485 44.41 -0.93 18.28
N ARG A 486 44.69 -0.84 19.58
CA ARG A 486 44.41 0.37 20.38
C ARG A 486 45.19 1.59 19.88
N HIS A 487 46.36 1.37 19.34
CA HIS A 487 47.21 2.43 18.80
C HIS A 487 47.19 2.52 17.26
N ASP A 488 46.09 2.04 16.63
CA ASP A 488 45.86 2.05 15.19
C ASP A 488 46.92 1.30 14.37
N GLY A 489 47.62 0.36 14.98
CA GLY A 489 48.51 -0.57 14.30
C GLY A 489 47.74 -1.62 13.50
N THR A 490 48.31 -2.07 12.40
CA THR A 490 47.80 -3.16 11.58
C THR A 490 48.62 -4.42 11.88
N LEU A 491 47.98 -5.49 12.30
CA LEU A 491 48.61 -6.79 12.42
C LEU A 491 48.91 -7.33 11.02
N ASP A 492 50.18 -7.54 10.70
CA ASP A 492 50.58 -8.19 9.45
C ASP A 492 50.38 -9.71 9.58
N LYS A 493 51.19 -10.36 10.43
CA LYS A 493 51.10 -11.81 10.66
C LYS A 493 51.76 -12.23 11.97
N PHE A 494 51.51 -13.48 12.31
CA PHE A 494 52.26 -14.20 13.31
C PHE A 494 53.28 -15.13 12.61
N VAL A 495 54.50 -15.15 13.06
CA VAL A 495 55.55 -16.10 12.62
C VAL A 495 55.98 -16.91 13.82
N GLY A 496 55.23 -18.02 14.11
CA GLY A 496 55.35 -18.76 15.33
C GLY A 496 54.87 -17.96 16.55
N ASP A 497 55.78 -17.56 17.43
CA ASP A 497 55.55 -16.70 18.59
C ASP A 497 55.87 -15.23 18.35
N GLU A 498 56.44 -14.90 17.17
CA GLU A 498 56.74 -13.54 16.75
C GLU A 498 55.49 -12.82 16.21
N ILE A 499 55.31 -11.58 16.61
CA ILE A 499 54.25 -10.66 16.11
C ILE A 499 54.92 -9.65 15.18
N MET A 500 54.37 -9.51 13.98
CA MET A 500 54.70 -8.43 13.05
C MET A 500 53.53 -7.47 12.90
N ALA A 501 53.78 -6.20 13.17
CA ALA A 501 52.78 -5.13 13.05
C ALA A 501 53.28 -3.95 12.26
N LEU A 502 52.36 -3.26 11.58
CA LEU A 502 52.62 -2.10 10.72
C LEU A 502 51.92 -0.86 11.26
N TYR A 503 52.57 0.31 11.12
CA TYR A 503 52.04 1.62 11.48
C TYR A 503 52.20 2.57 10.29
N GLY A 504 51.12 3.27 9.89
CA GLY A 504 51.09 4.12 8.68
C GLY A 504 50.63 3.39 7.42
N ALA A 505 50.11 2.19 7.58
CA ALA A 505 49.44 1.41 6.53
C ALA A 505 48.27 0.61 7.11
N PRO A 506 47.18 0.37 6.35
CA PRO A 506 46.92 0.83 4.99
C PRO A 506 46.70 2.36 4.89
N TYR A 507 46.38 3.03 5.99
CA TYR A 507 46.24 4.48 6.03
C TYR A 507 47.46 5.13 6.65
N TYR A 508 47.94 6.23 6.01
CA TYR A 508 49.07 6.99 6.49
C TYR A 508 48.63 7.97 7.59
N PHE A 509 49.44 8.07 8.61
CA PHE A 509 49.38 9.09 9.66
C PHE A 509 50.80 9.50 10.09
N ASP A 510 51.02 10.80 10.29
CA ASP A 510 52.37 11.36 10.52
C ASP A 510 53.04 10.83 11.78
N ASN A 511 52.31 10.47 12.81
CA ASN A 511 52.83 9.98 14.09
C ASN A 511 52.94 8.44 14.16
N HIS A 512 53.10 7.74 13.02
CA HIS A 512 53.18 6.27 12.97
C HIS A 512 54.36 5.71 13.79
N ALA A 513 55.50 6.38 13.82
CA ALA A 513 56.67 5.97 14.60
C ALA A 513 56.42 6.12 16.12
N GLU A 514 55.82 7.22 16.54
CA GLU A 514 55.43 7.49 17.93
C GLU A 514 54.44 6.43 18.44
N ARG A 515 53.40 6.12 17.66
CA ARG A 515 52.41 5.11 18.01
C ARG A 515 53.02 3.72 18.15
N ALA A 516 53.94 3.33 17.27
CA ALA A 516 54.68 2.08 17.39
C ALA A 516 55.49 2.00 18.69
N CYS A 517 56.14 3.11 19.07
CA CYS A 517 56.89 3.21 20.32
C CYS A 517 56.00 3.11 21.56
N ILE A 518 54.87 3.82 21.57
CA ILE A 518 53.91 3.74 22.68
C ILE A 518 53.34 2.31 22.78
N THR A 519 53.01 1.68 21.63
CA THR A 519 52.58 0.27 21.61
C THR A 519 53.57 -0.65 22.27
N ALA A 520 54.87 -0.50 21.97
CA ALA A 520 55.92 -1.32 22.57
C ALA A 520 56.02 -1.17 24.09
N LEU A 521 55.88 0.06 24.60
CA LEU A 521 55.82 0.30 26.06
C LEU A 521 54.60 -0.34 26.71
N ASP A 522 53.39 -0.14 26.13
CA ASP A 522 52.17 -0.70 26.62
C ASP A 522 52.18 -2.26 26.58
N MET A 523 52.84 -2.83 25.56
CA MET A 523 53.05 -4.30 25.48
C MET A 523 53.89 -4.81 26.64
N LEU A 524 54.96 -4.10 27.01
CA LEU A 524 55.80 -4.48 28.18
C LEU A 524 55.01 -4.34 29.50
N ASP A 525 54.24 -3.28 29.64
CA ASP A 525 53.45 -3.05 30.85
C ASP A 525 52.37 -4.11 31.02
N GLU A 526 51.64 -4.40 29.94
CA GLU A 526 50.61 -5.45 30.00
C GLU A 526 51.20 -6.87 30.17
N LEU A 527 52.39 -7.11 29.63
CA LEU A 527 53.13 -8.33 29.89
C LEU A 527 53.46 -8.48 31.38
N ARG A 528 53.82 -7.38 32.08
CA ARG A 528 54.03 -7.40 33.54
C ARG A 528 52.71 -7.83 34.27
N ASN A 529 51.56 -7.37 33.81
CA ASN A 529 50.25 -7.76 34.36
C ASN A 529 49.95 -9.25 34.09
N LEU A 530 50.17 -9.73 32.87
CA LEU A 530 50.06 -11.15 32.55
C LEU A 530 50.98 -12.02 33.37
N LYS A 531 52.24 -11.60 33.58
CA LYS A 531 53.19 -12.32 34.43
C LYS A 531 52.71 -12.42 35.88
N LYS A 532 52.10 -11.37 36.46
CA LYS A 532 51.52 -11.42 37.79
C LYS A 532 50.39 -12.47 37.86
N LYS A 533 49.51 -12.49 36.86
CA LYS A 533 48.41 -13.47 36.75
C LYS A 533 48.91 -14.91 36.59
N TRP A 534 49.94 -15.15 35.77
CA TRP A 534 50.52 -16.46 35.55
C TRP A 534 51.29 -16.97 36.77
N ARG A 535 52.02 -16.07 37.50
CA ARG A 535 52.71 -16.42 38.75
C ARG A 535 51.75 -16.95 39.84
N GLN A 536 50.55 -16.39 39.92
CA GLN A 536 49.49 -16.91 40.81
C GLN A 536 49.08 -18.35 40.46
N LYS A 537 49.21 -18.70 39.18
CA LYS A 537 48.92 -20.06 38.67
C LYS A 537 50.17 -20.95 38.63
N LYS A 538 51.29 -20.51 39.22
CA LYS A 538 52.59 -21.23 39.23
C LYS A 538 53.15 -21.49 37.82
N VAL A 539 52.88 -20.60 36.87
CA VAL A 539 53.38 -20.66 35.50
C VAL A 539 54.47 -19.63 35.29
N GLU A 540 55.53 -20.05 34.58
CA GLU A 540 56.65 -19.16 34.19
C GLU A 540 56.16 -18.13 33.17
N GLY A 541 56.50 -16.86 33.40
CA GLY A 541 56.07 -15.77 32.52
C GLY A 541 57.05 -15.51 31.36
N PHE A 542 56.52 -15.12 30.20
CA PHE A 542 57.29 -14.78 29.03
C PHE A 542 58.15 -13.51 29.24
N GLN A 543 59.26 -13.46 28.54
CA GLN A 543 60.01 -12.23 28.28
C GLN A 543 59.97 -11.96 26.79
N ILE A 544 59.87 -10.71 26.37
CA ILE A 544 59.84 -10.34 24.96
C ILE A 544 60.96 -9.37 24.60
N GLY A 545 61.37 -9.45 23.34
CA GLY A 545 62.20 -8.44 22.68
C GLY A 545 61.34 -7.71 21.65
N ILE A 546 61.50 -6.40 21.52
CA ILE A 546 60.78 -5.60 20.53
C ILE A 546 61.77 -4.81 19.70
N GLY A 547 61.66 -4.89 18.37
CA GLY A 547 62.46 -4.14 17.42
C GLY A 547 61.56 -3.23 16.57
N ILE A 548 61.88 -1.95 16.51
CA ILE A 548 61.09 -0.96 15.75
C ILE A 548 61.97 -0.26 14.73
N ASN A 549 61.54 -0.25 13.49
CA ASN A 549 62.23 0.49 12.42
C ASN A 549 61.28 1.30 11.56
N THR A 550 61.68 2.51 11.24
CA THR A 550 60.95 3.41 10.34
C THR A 550 61.74 3.56 9.04
N GLY A 551 61.07 3.42 7.89
CA GLY A 551 61.75 3.59 6.62
C GLY A 551 60.80 3.48 5.43
N LYS A 552 61.35 3.69 4.23
CA LYS A 552 60.57 3.49 2.97
C LYS A 552 60.52 2.02 2.63
N MET A 553 59.33 1.46 2.62
CA MET A 553 59.01 0.05 2.36
C MET A 553 57.97 -0.07 1.29
N ILE A 554 57.82 -1.24 0.66
CA ILE A 554 56.72 -1.53 -0.27
C ILE A 554 55.66 -2.24 0.53
N VAL A 555 54.48 -1.64 0.61
CA VAL A 555 53.29 -2.19 1.33
C VAL A 555 52.13 -2.35 0.37
N GLY A 556 51.36 -3.42 0.51
CA GLY A 556 50.20 -3.70 -0.31
C GLY A 556 49.83 -5.18 -0.35
N ASN A 557 48.96 -5.53 -1.29
CA ASN A 557 48.57 -6.91 -1.55
C ASN A 557 49.65 -7.64 -2.34
N LEU A 558 50.57 -8.30 -1.64
CA LEU A 558 51.75 -8.95 -2.20
C LEU A 558 51.61 -10.46 -2.18
N GLY A 559 52.01 -11.16 -3.24
CA GLY A 559 51.89 -12.60 -3.37
C GLY A 559 51.69 -13.02 -4.82
N SER A 560 50.81 -13.98 -5.07
CA SER A 560 50.39 -14.38 -6.41
C SER A 560 49.04 -13.76 -6.77
N ALA A 561 48.66 -13.78 -8.05
CA ALA A 561 47.33 -13.30 -8.48
C ALA A 561 46.15 -14.09 -7.87
N GLN A 562 46.41 -15.29 -7.37
CA GLN A 562 45.40 -16.15 -6.76
C GLN A 562 45.38 -16.14 -5.22
N LEU A 563 46.54 -15.80 -4.61
CA LEU A 563 46.70 -15.74 -3.17
C LEU A 563 47.69 -14.63 -2.82
N PHE A 564 47.25 -13.61 -2.14
CA PHE A 564 48.02 -12.49 -1.69
C PHE A 564 47.70 -12.14 -0.23
N ASP A 565 48.69 -11.63 0.48
CA ASP A 565 48.54 -11.07 1.82
C ASP A 565 48.79 -9.57 1.77
N TYR A 566 48.07 -8.82 2.57
CA TYR A 566 48.41 -7.41 2.79
C TYR A 566 49.59 -7.36 3.72
N THR A 567 50.75 -7.10 3.17
CA THR A 567 52.04 -7.18 3.89
C THR A 567 53.04 -6.14 3.41
N VAL A 568 54.21 -6.11 4.02
CA VAL A 568 55.27 -5.15 3.70
C VAL A 568 56.56 -5.89 3.38
N ILE A 569 57.30 -5.38 2.35
CA ILE A 569 58.60 -5.91 1.94
C ILE A 569 59.61 -4.78 1.80
N GLY A 570 60.84 -5.06 2.19
CA GLY A 570 61.96 -4.15 2.01
C GLY A 570 63.10 -4.38 2.99
N ASP A 571 64.27 -3.80 2.71
CA ASP A 571 65.43 -3.89 3.60
C ASP A 571 65.17 -3.29 4.99
N GLU A 572 64.31 -2.28 5.04
CA GLU A 572 63.92 -1.66 6.31
C GLU A 572 63.04 -2.55 7.17
N VAL A 573 62.26 -3.46 6.56
CA VAL A 573 61.51 -4.50 7.28
C VAL A 573 62.48 -5.48 7.94
N ASN A 574 63.46 -5.96 7.18
CA ASN A 574 64.47 -6.87 7.69
C ASN A 574 65.34 -6.22 8.80
N LEU A 575 65.51 -4.90 8.76
CA LEU A 575 66.17 -4.18 9.84
C LEU A 575 65.35 -4.26 11.14
N GLY A 576 64.04 -4.04 11.07
CA GLY A 576 63.12 -4.17 12.23
C GLY A 576 63.25 -5.51 12.93
N ALA A 577 63.19 -6.64 12.17
CA ALA A 577 63.37 -7.98 12.69
C ALA A 577 64.73 -8.22 13.32
N ARG A 578 65.80 -7.63 12.76
CA ARG A 578 67.14 -7.72 13.32
C ARG A 578 67.31 -6.91 14.59
N LEU A 579 66.64 -5.78 14.74
CA LEU A 579 66.63 -5.00 15.98
C LEU A 579 65.92 -5.77 17.11
N GLU A 580 64.88 -6.48 16.76
CA GLU A 580 64.27 -7.39 17.75
C GLU A 580 65.30 -8.40 18.28
N ASN A 581 65.94 -9.13 17.36
CA ASN A 581 66.95 -10.11 17.74
C ASN A 581 68.17 -9.52 18.51
N ALA A 582 68.54 -8.28 18.22
CA ALA A 582 69.62 -7.57 18.88
C ALA A 582 69.38 -7.37 20.40
N ASN A 583 68.10 -7.33 20.82
CA ASN A 583 67.74 -7.25 22.22
C ASN A 583 68.34 -8.40 23.05
N LYS A 584 68.55 -9.58 22.44
CA LYS A 584 69.17 -10.73 23.11
C LYS A 584 70.64 -10.47 23.49
N PHE A 585 71.36 -9.77 22.62
CA PHE A 585 72.76 -9.43 22.77
C PHE A 585 73.00 -8.26 23.74
N TYR A 586 72.14 -7.22 23.64
CA TYR A 586 72.28 -6.02 24.48
C TYR A 586 71.54 -6.11 25.80
N HIS A 587 70.83 -7.20 26.06
CA HIS A 587 70.01 -7.42 27.27
C HIS A 587 68.97 -6.31 27.49
N THR A 588 68.41 -5.79 26.41
CA THR A 588 67.38 -4.73 26.35
C THR A 588 66.02 -5.33 26.05
N ASN A 589 64.90 -4.57 26.18
CA ASN A 589 63.58 -5.02 25.85
C ASN A 589 63.04 -4.38 24.55
N ILE A 590 63.40 -3.11 24.28
CA ILE A 590 62.96 -2.41 23.09
C ILE A 590 64.17 -1.76 22.46
N ILE A 591 64.46 -2.09 21.20
CA ILE A 591 65.48 -1.43 20.38
C ILE A 591 64.80 -0.74 19.20
N ILE A 592 65.12 0.54 19.00
CA ILE A 592 64.62 1.34 17.87
C ILE A 592 65.83 1.77 17.02
N SER A 593 65.59 1.94 15.69
CA SER A 593 66.59 2.49 14.78
C SER A 593 66.75 4.00 14.93
N GLU A 594 67.85 4.54 14.41
CA GLU A 594 68.09 6.00 14.31
C GLU A 594 66.95 6.69 13.56
N ALA A 595 66.41 6.07 12.48
CA ALA A 595 65.29 6.64 11.71
C ALA A 595 64.02 6.73 12.57
N THR A 596 63.73 5.72 13.36
CA THR A 596 62.58 5.75 14.30
C THR A 596 62.81 6.81 15.37
N TYR A 597 64.02 6.88 15.96
CA TYR A 597 64.37 7.88 16.97
C TYR A 597 64.21 9.31 16.47
N GLN A 598 64.66 9.59 15.23
CA GLN A 598 64.48 10.90 14.60
C GLN A 598 62.99 11.24 14.35
N CYS A 599 62.17 10.29 13.93
CA CYS A 599 60.75 10.49 13.72
C CYS A 599 59.96 10.77 15.03
N VAL A 600 60.43 10.23 16.14
CA VAL A 600 59.80 10.48 17.46
C VAL A 600 60.23 11.85 18.04
N ASN A 601 61.29 12.45 17.51
CA ASN A 601 61.69 13.84 17.75
C ASN A 601 61.73 14.24 19.24
N GLY A 602 62.40 13.46 20.08
CA GLY A 602 62.56 13.73 21.52
C GLY A 602 61.33 13.45 22.41
N ARG A 603 60.23 12.90 21.87
CA ARG A 603 59.06 12.49 22.65
C ARG A 603 59.23 11.14 23.32
N ALA A 604 60.27 10.36 22.98
CA ALA A 604 60.63 9.12 23.64
C ALA A 604 61.95 9.27 24.36
N VAL A 605 62.03 8.76 25.59
CA VAL A 605 63.30 8.66 26.34
C VAL A 605 64.06 7.44 25.82
N ALA A 606 65.19 7.68 25.19
CA ALA A 606 66.00 6.62 24.64
C ALA A 606 67.51 6.91 24.84
N ARG A 607 68.30 5.86 25.05
CA ARG A 607 69.77 5.97 25.11
C ARG A 607 70.37 5.30 23.90
N MET A 608 71.43 5.89 23.37
CA MET A 608 72.21 5.28 22.32
C MET A 608 72.91 4.05 22.85
N LEU A 609 72.77 2.91 22.16
CA LEU A 609 73.40 1.64 22.53
C LEU A 609 74.70 1.44 21.78
N ASP A 610 74.66 1.50 20.45
CA ASP A 610 75.81 1.15 19.61
C ASP A 610 75.63 1.65 18.16
N ILE A 611 76.68 1.50 17.36
CA ILE A 611 76.65 1.67 15.90
C ILE A 611 76.91 0.30 15.26
N VAL A 612 75.89 -0.36 14.82
CA VAL A 612 75.97 -1.76 14.36
C VAL A 612 75.99 -1.84 12.84
N ARG A 613 76.85 -2.71 12.31
CA ARG A 613 76.75 -3.12 10.91
C ARG A 613 75.87 -4.34 10.80
N VAL A 614 74.66 -4.17 10.34
CA VAL A 614 73.70 -5.25 10.21
C VAL A 614 73.96 -6.05 8.93
N LYS A 615 73.91 -7.37 8.95
CA LYS A 615 74.19 -8.24 7.80
C LYS A 615 73.37 -7.79 6.58
N GLY A 616 74.04 -7.46 5.44
CA GLY A 616 73.40 -6.99 4.22
C GLY A 616 73.25 -5.46 4.09
N LYS A 617 73.58 -4.65 5.11
CA LYS A 617 73.71 -3.20 4.97
C LYS A 617 75.17 -2.77 4.89
N THR A 618 75.48 -1.93 3.91
CA THR A 618 76.85 -1.35 3.72
C THR A 618 77.15 -0.24 4.71
N LYS A 619 76.13 0.50 5.14
CA LYS A 619 76.29 1.59 6.11
C LYS A 619 75.91 1.12 7.52
N PRO A 620 76.70 1.47 8.54
CA PRO A 620 76.37 1.20 9.93
C PRO A 620 75.11 2.01 10.33
N VAL A 621 74.27 1.42 11.23
CA VAL A 621 73.04 2.02 11.75
C VAL A 621 73.18 2.23 13.25
N ARG A 622 72.90 3.45 13.73
CA ARG A 622 72.79 3.73 15.15
C ARG A 622 71.52 3.12 15.71
N ILE A 623 71.65 2.42 16.85
CA ILE A 623 70.56 1.81 17.54
C ILE A 623 70.40 2.39 18.94
N TYR A 624 69.12 2.50 19.36
CA TYR A 624 68.79 3.10 20.65
C TYR A 624 67.91 2.13 21.46
N GLU A 625 68.16 2.05 22.76
CA GLU A 625 67.24 1.43 23.68
C GLU A 625 66.19 2.45 24.11
N MET A 626 64.94 2.07 24.07
CA MET A 626 63.84 2.85 24.60
C MET A 626 63.62 2.50 26.07
N LEU A 627 63.54 3.49 26.95
CA LEU A 627 63.51 3.38 28.40
C LEU A 627 62.09 3.55 28.95
#